data_c73edace0136a0162d63e7830309933a
#
_entry.id   c73edace0136a0162d63e7830309933a
#
_cell.length_a   1.000
_cell.length_b   1.000
_cell.length_c   1.000
_cell.angle_alpha   90.00
_cell.angle_beta   90.00
_cell.angle_gamma   90.00
#
_symmetry.space_group_name_H-M   'P 1'
#
loop_
_entity.id
_entity.type
_entity.pdbx_description
1 polymer ?
#
loop_
_entity_poly.entity_id
_entity_poly.type
_entity_poly.pdbx_seq_one_letter_code
_entity_poly.pdbx_strand_id
1 'polypeptide(L)'
;PKKDTIYNERFGITGYKFIQENEAYNFYKQWISKSFPRFMVIEIQHQNPYYDDSYAVNSANLGPYGDAITYELIPHVEKLFDGIGDGWGRFLYGGSTGGWEALAAQVFYPSEYNGCFAACPDPIDFRAFTIVDIYKDKNAYFDEGEFTRNLRPGIRDGVGRIKAYLKDINRREYILGTNSRSG
;
A
#
# COMPACT_ATOMS: atom_id res chain seq x y z
N PRO A 1 0.01 -16.19 -17.52
CA PRO A 1 0.09 -17.39 -16.69
C PRO A 1 -0.68 -18.56 -17.34
N LYS A 2 -0.08 -19.74 -17.41
CA LYS A 2 -0.79 -20.94 -17.84
C LYS A 2 -1.31 -21.66 -16.60
N LYS A 3 -2.57 -22.07 -16.63
CA LYS A 3 -3.11 -22.97 -15.61
C LYS A 3 -2.49 -24.35 -15.84
N ASP A 4 -1.41 -24.62 -15.14
CA ASP A 4 -0.71 -25.90 -15.23
C ASP A 4 -0.90 -26.68 -13.93
N THR A 5 -1.72 -27.70 -13.97
CA THR A 5 -2.00 -28.59 -12.83
C THR A 5 -0.73 -29.29 -12.34
N ILE A 6 0.16 -29.66 -13.26
CA ILE A 6 1.44 -30.32 -12.95
C ILE A 6 2.37 -29.34 -12.22
N TYR A 7 2.37 -28.07 -12.61
CA TYR A 7 3.12 -27.03 -11.93
C TYR A 7 2.66 -26.86 -10.48
N ASN A 8 1.35 -26.80 -10.27
CA ASN A 8 0.77 -26.63 -8.93
C ASN A 8 1.09 -27.81 -8.01
N GLU A 9 1.02 -29.05 -8.50
CA GLU A 9 1.39 -30.24 -7.75
C GLU A 9 2.89 -30.28 -7.44
N ARG A 10 3.73 -30.00 -8.43
CA ARG A 10 5.19 -30.02 -8.30
C ARG A 10 5.73 -28.99 -7.30
N PHE A 11 5.13 -27.80 -7.23
CA PHE A 11 5.55 -26.72 -6.33
C PHE A 11 4.71 -26.63 -5.06
N GLY A 12 3.79 -27.57 -4.83
CA GLY A 12 2.95 -27.61 -3.63
C GLY A 12 2.07 -26.38 -3.44
N ILE A 13 1.60 -25.78 -4.55
CA ILE A 13 0.72 -24.62 -4.51
C ILE A 13 -0.67 -25.05 -4.07
N THR A 14 -1.01 -24.75 -2.83
CA THR A 14 -2.28 -25.10 -2.20
C THR A 14 -2.91 -23.92 -1.48
N GLY A 15 -4.17 -24.04 -1.09
CA GLY A 15 -4.86 -23.03 -0.29
C GLY A 15 -4.94 -21.67 -0.99
N TYR A 16 -4.58 -20.61 -0.28
CA TYR A 16 -4.68 -19.24 -0.77
C TYR A 16 -3.85 -18.97 -2.04
N LYS A 17 -2.65 -19.52 -2.11
CA LYS A 17 -1.81 -19.41 -3.33
C LYS A 17 -2.48 -20.01 -4.55
N PHE A 18 -3.17 -21.12 -4.40
CA PHE A 18 -3.92 -21.74 -5.50
C PHE A 18 -5.08 -20.85 -5.97
N ILE A 19 -5.78 -20.19 -5.03
CA ILE A 19 -6.84 -19.23 -5.36
C ILE A 19 -6.25 -18.06 -6.16
N GLN A 20 -5.16 -17.45 -5.68
CA GLN A 20 -4.49 -16.34 -6.36
C GLN A 20 -4.04 -16.72 -7.79
N GLU A 21 -3.45 -17.88 -7.97
CA GLU A 21 -3.03 -18.39 -9.29
C GLU A 21 -4.24 -18.54 -10.25
N ASN A 22 -5.37 -19.07 -9.76
CA ASN A 22 -6.56 -19.19 -10.56
C ASN A 22 -7.17 -17.83 -10.93
N GLU A 23 -7.20 -16.90 -10.01
CA GLU A 23 -7.68 -15.54 -10.24
C GLU A 23 -6.80 -14.81 -11.24
N ALA A 24 -5.47 -14.88 -11.09
CA ALA A 24 -4.52 -14.32 -12.03
C ALA A 24 -4.68 -14.91 -13.44
N TYR A 25 -4.89 -16.22 -13.56
CA TYR A 25 -5.14 -16.86 -14.85
C TYR A 25 -6.47 -16.44 -15.47
N ASN A 26 -7.53 -16.32 -14.67
CA ASN A 26 -8.83 -15.84 -15.16
C ASN A 26 -8.76 -14.37 -15.61
N PHE A 27 -8.07 -13.53 -14.86
CA PHE A 27 -7.81 -12.15 -15.26
C PHE A 27 -7.01 -12.09 -16.58
N TYR A 28 -5.96 -12.88 -16.70
CA TYR A 28 -5.20 -12.98 -17.95
C TYR A 28 -6.07 -13.34 -19.16
N LYS A 29 -6.98 -14.33 -19.00
CA LYS A 29 -7.91 -14.71 -20.09
C LYS A 29 -8.85 -13.56 -20.47
N GLN A 30 -9.33 -12.81 -19.49
CA GLN A 30 -10.15 -11.63 -19.74
C GLN A 30 -9.34 -10.53 -20.44
N TRP A 31 -8.14 -10.24 -19.94
CA TRP A 31 -7.22 -9.24 -20.47
C TRP A 31 -6.92 -9.42 -21.96
N ILE A 32 -6.68 -10.65 -22.39
CA ILE A 32 -6.39 -10.96 -23.81
C ILE A 32 -7.63 -11.09 -24.68
N SER A 33 -8.85 -11.07 -24.11
CA SER A 33 -10.09 -11.21 -24.85
C SER A 33 -10.37 -9.96 -25.71
N LYS A 34 -11.15 -10.13 -26.77
CA LYS A 34 -11.53 -9.02 -27.66
C LYS A 34 -12.47 -8.01 -27.00
N SER A 35 -13.23 -8.43 -26.01
CA SER A 35 -14.22 -7.61 -25.30
C SER A 35 -13.63 -6.84 -24.12
N PHE A 36 -12.39 -7.12 -23.71
CA PHE A 36 -11.77 -6.41 -22.60
C PHE A 36 -11.29 -5.01 -23.05
N PRO A 37 -11.60 -3.97 -22.29
CA PRO A 37 -11.15 -2.61 -22.63
C PRO A 37 -9.62 -2.54 -22.66
N ARG A 38 -9.09 -1.71 -23.57
CA ARG A 38 -7.65 -1.48 -23.68
C ARG A 38 -7.25 -0.28 -22.87
N PHE A 39 -6.38 -0.47 -21.91
CA PHE A 39 -5.78 0.60 -21.10
C PHE A 39 -4.34 0.21 -20.72
N MET A 40 -3.55 1.20 -20.38
CA MET A 40 -2.24 0.99 -19.78
C MET A 40 -2.37 0.76 -18.28
N VAL A 41 -1.53 -0.11 -17.75
CA VAL A 41 -1.35 -0.29 -16.31
C VAL A 41 0.08 0.07 -15.97
N ILE A 42 0.25 1.00 -15.05
CA ILE A 42 1.54 1.32 -14.45
C ILE A 42 1.51 0.74 -13.04
N GLU A 43 2.28 -0.29 -12.79
CA GLU A 43 2.50 -0.85 -11.46
C GLU A 43 3.78 -0.23 -10.89
N ILE A 44 3.63 0.49 -9.78
CA ILE A 44 4.72 1.25 -9.18
C ILE A 44 5.26 0.47 -7.99
N GLN A 45 6.58 0.29 -7.97
CA GLN A 45 7.29 -0.24 -6.81
C GLN A 45 7.94 0.93 -6.08
N HIS A 46 7.44 1.24 -4.90
CA HIS A 46 7.78 2.44 -4.12
C HIS A 46 9.09 2.30 -3.32
N GLN A 47 10.14 1.77 -3.94
CA GLN A 47 11.43 1.63 -3.27
C GLN A 47 12.06 2.98 -2.95
N ASN A 48 12.67 3.05 -1.77
CA ASN A 48 13.49 4.16 -1.35
C ASN A 48 14.73 3.68 -0.56
N PRO A 49 15.72 4.54 -0.31
CA PRO A 49 16.97 4.14 0.36
C PRO A 49 16.79 3.84 1.86
N TYR A 50 15.62 3.98 2.42
CA TYR A 50 15.33 3.83 3.85
C TYR A 50 14.61 2.54 4.21
N TYR A 51 14.46 1.61 3.25
CA TYR A 51 13.80 0.29 3.42
C TYR A 51 12.30 0.37 3.72
N ASP A 52 11.66 1.43 3.28
CA ASP A 52 10.23 1.62 3.44
C ASP A 52 9.56 2.06 2.14
N ASP A 53 8.28 2.28 2.20
CA ASP A 53 7.46 2.80 1.11
C ASP A 53 7.60 4.33 0.98
N SER A 54 7.41 4.87 -0.22
CA SER A 54 7.32 6.32 -0.44
C SER A 54 5.94 6.87 -0.13
N TYR A 55 4.94 6.00 0.04
CA TYR A 55 3.52 6.33 0.19
C TYR A 55 2.94 7.20 -0.96
N ALA A 56 3.64 7.27 -2.10
CA ALA A 56 3.27 8.07 -3.27
C ALA A 56 2.99 9.56 -2.98
N VAL A 57 3.51 10.09 -1.89
CA VAL A 57 3.28 11.48 -1.45
C VAL A 57 4.59 12.26 -1.29
N ASN A 58 4.49 13.59 -1.32
CA ASN A 58 5.60 14.44 -0.94
C ASN A 58 5.78 14.42 0.57
N SER A 59 6.98 14.16 1.05
CA SER A 59 7.30 14.24 2.45
C SER A 59 8.67 14.87 2.68
N ALA A 60 8.84 15.55 3.82
CA ALA A 60 10.13 16.11 4.22
C ALA A 60 11.17 15.01 4.51
N ASN A 61 10.72 13.80 4.82
CA ASN A 61 11.57 12.67 5.16
C ASN A 61 12.10 11.93 3.94
N LEU A 62 11.23 11.64 2.98
CA LEU A 62 11.55 10.80 1.81
C LEU A 62 11.76 11.59 0.53
N GLY A 63 11.16 12.77 0.40
CA GLY A 63 11.26 13.61 -0.79
C GLY A 63 9.95 13.76 -1.56
N PRO A 64 9.98 14.35 -2.77
CA PRO A 64 8.79 14.70 -3.54
C PRO A 64 8.30 13.54 -4.42
N TYR A 65 8.00 12.39 -3.81
CA TYR A 65 7.58 11.20 -4.57
C TYR A 65 6.22 11.38 -5.26
N GLY A 66 5.29 12.10 -4.64
CA GLY A 66 3.99 12.38 -5.25
C GLY A 66 4.14 13.20 -6.53
N ASP A 67 4.96 14.25 -6.50
CA ASP A 67 5.27 15.07 -7.68
C ASP A 67 6.01 14.26 -8.75
N ALA A 68 7.01 13.47 -8.36
CA ALA A 68 7.77 12.64 -9.28
C ALA A 68 6.89 11.63 -10.02
N ILE A 69 5.95 10.98 -9.31
CA ILE A 69 5.01 10.06 -9.94
C ILE A 69 4.05 10.81 -10.88
N THR A 70 3.45 11.89 -10.40
CA THR A 70 2.37 12.60 -11.09
C THR A 70 2.88 13.41 -12.28
N TYR A 71 4.02 14.10 -12.13
CA TYR A 71 4.50 15.06 -13.13
C TYR A 71 5.71 14.60 -13.94
N GLU A 72 6.37 13.50 -13.53
CA GLU A 72 7.51 12.98 -14.27
C GLU A 72 7.23 11.58 -14.83
N LEU A 73 6.92 10.59 -13.97
CA LEU A 73 6.77 9.19 -14.37
C LEU A 73 5.56 9.00 -15.31
N ILE A 74 4.38 9.42 -14.89
CA ILE A 74 3.14 9.20 -15.65
C ILE A 74 3.20 9.90 -17.01
N PRO A 75 3.56 11.19 -17.14
CA PRO A 75 3.68 11.83 -18.44
C PRO A 75 4.77 11.21 -19.33
N HIS A 76 5.86 10.70 -18.73
CA HIS A 76 6.89 10.00 -19.50
C HIS A 76 6.34 8.69 -20.11
N VAL A 77 5.64 7.90 -19.33
CA VAL A 77 5.02 6.64 -19.82
C VAL A 77 3.94 6.92 -20.86
N GLU A 78 3.06 7.89 -20.61
CA GLU A 78 2.02 8.30 -21.56
C GLU A 78 2.62 8.72 -22.90
N LYS A 79 3.71 9.48 -22.88
CA LYS A 79 4.43 9.88 -24.10
C LYS A 79 5.03 8.70 -24.85
N LEU A 80 5.53 7.68 -24.15
CA LEU A 80 6.14 6.49 -24.76
C LEU A 80 5.11 5.56 -25.39
N PHE A 81 3.89 5.53 -24.88
CA PHE A 81 2.87 4.55 -25.25
C PHE A 81 1.59 5.21 -25.81
N ASP A 82 1.67 6.45 -26.24
CA ASP A 82 0.54 7.22 -26.81
C ASP A 82 -0.67 7.24 -25.86
N GLY A 83 -0.42 7.54 -24.58
CA GLY A 83 -1.46 7.73 -23.58
C GLY A 83 -2.30 8.96 -23.83
N ILE A 84 -3.41 9.09 -23.09
CA ILE A 84 -4.34 10.23 -23.22
C ILE A 84 -3.65 11.55 -22.83
N GLY A 85 -2.74 11.53 -21.87
CA GLY A 85 -1.99 12.71 -21.44
C GLY A 85 -2.81 13.71 -20.61
N ASP A 86 -3.99 13.31 -20.13
CA ASP A 86 -4.91 14.18 -19.41
C ASP A 86 -5.48 13.45 -18.18
N GLY A 87 -5.70 14.19 -17.10
CA GLY A 87 -6.16 13.67 -15.82
C GLY A 87 -7.49 12.92 -15.90
N TRP A 88 -8.37 13.29 -16.82
CA TRP A 88 -9.64 12.59 -17.00
C TRP A 88 -9.50 11.12 -17.44
N GLY A 89 -8.38 10.78 -18.07
CA GLY A 89 -8.05 9.42 -18.52
C GLY A 89 -7.28 8.58 -17.50
N ARG A 90 -6.93 9.15 -16.33
CA ARG A 90 -6.10 8.50 -15.32
C ARG A 90 -6.92 8.06 -14.12
N PHE A 91 -6.80 6.80 -13.75
CA PHE A 91 -7.45 6.22 -12.58
C PHE A 91 -6.42 5.55 -11.71
N LEU A 92 -6.64 5.61 -10.41
CA LEU A 92 -5.79 5.01 -9.39
C LEU A 92 -6.45 3.76 -8.82
N TYR A 93 -5.66 2.75 -8.54
CA TYR A 93 -6.09 1.54 -7.86
C TYR A 93 -5.01 1.08 -6.88
N GLY A 94 -5.43 0.67 -5.70
CA GLY A 94 -4.52 0.08 -4.74
C GLY A 94 -5.25 -0.63 -3.61
N GLY A 95 -4.58 -1.58 -2.99
CA GLY A 95 -5.07 -2.32 -1.83
C GLY A 95 -4.19 -2.09 -0.60
N SER A 96 -4.77 -2.04 0.60
CA SER A 96 -4.05 -1.83 1.86
C SER A 96 -3.27 -0.51 1.82
N THR A 97 -1.96 -0.50 1.99
CA THR A 97 -1.10 0.68 1.82
C THR A 97 -1.29 1.33 0.45
N GLY A 98 -1.32 0.54 -0.63
CA GLY A 98 -1.62 1.06 -1.97
C GLY A 98 -3.01 1.70 -2.11
N GLY A 99 -3.99 1.27 -1.32
CA GLY A 99 -5.30 1.92 -1.22
C GLY A 99 -5.21 3.29 -0.57
N TRP A 100 -4.40 3.43 0.45
CA TRP A 100 -4.08 4.72 1.07
C TRP A 100 -3.36 5.64 0.08
N GLU A 101 -2.37 5.13 -0.63
CA GLU A 101 -1.62 5.88 -1.66
C GLU A 101 -2.51 6.37 -2.80
N ALA A 102 -3.38 5.50 -3.32
CA ALA A 102 -4.34 5.87 -4.35
C ALA A 102 -5.27 6.99 -3.89
N LEU A 103 -5.78 6.90 -2.66
CA LEU A 103 -6.63 7.94 -2.08
C LEU A 103 -5.84 9.23 -1.84
N ALA A 104 -4.64 9.16 -1.30
CA ALA A 104 -3.79 10.31 -1.04
C ALA A 104 -3.45 11.05 -2.35
N ALA A 105 -3.05 10.33 -3.40
CA ALA A 105 -2.78 10.91 -4.70
C ALA A 105 -4.02 11.60 -5.29
N GLN A 106 -5.21 10.99 -5.19
CA GLN A 106 -6.45 11.61 -5.64
C GLN A 106 -6.77 12.90 -4.89
N VAL A 107 -6.51 12.95 -3.58
CA VAL A 107 -6.80 14.12 -2.75
C VAL A 107 -5.78 15.24 -2.99
N PHE A 108 -4.51 14.91 -3.13
CA PHE A 108 -3.45 15.91 -3.31
C PHE A 108 -3.32 16.42 -4.75
N TYR A 109 -3.71 15.61 -5.73
CA TYR A 109 -3.63 15.93 -7.16
C TYR A 109 -4.98 15.76 -7.87
N PRO A 110 -6.05 16.44 -7.43
CA PRO A 110 -7.41 16.17 -7.89
C PRO A 110 -7.66 16.47 -9.38
N SER A 111 -6.83 17.33 -9.99
CA SER A 111 -6.90 17.62 -11.43
C SER A 111 -6.17 16.58 -12.29
N GLU A 112 -5.27 15.81 -11.69
CA GLU A 112 -4.42 14.87 -12.40
C GLU A 112 -5.01 13.46 -12.49
N TYR A 113 -6.04 13.17 -11.70
CA TYR A 113 -6.70 11.87 -11.63
C TYR A 113 -8.21 12.00 -11.61
N ASN A 114 -8.89 11.13 -12.36
CA ASN A 114 -10.35 11.13 -12.50
C ASN A 114 -11.07 10.22 -11.51
N GLY A 115 -10.35 9.51 -10.66
CA GLY A 115 -10.92 8.67 -9.62
C GLY A 115 -9.94 7.67 -9.06
N CYS A 116 -10.25 7.17 -7.86
CA CYS A 116 -9.46 6.12 -7.22
C CYS A 116 -10.34 4.98 -6.72
N PHE A 117 -9.78 3.78 -6.77
CA PHE A 117 -10.33 2.56 -6.21
C PHE A 117 -9.44 2.12 -5.03
N ALA A 118 -9.74 2.67 -3.86
CA ALA A 118 -9.00 2.38 -2.63
C ALA A 118 -9.61 1.15 -1.95
N ALA A 119 -8.99 -0.01 -2.12
CA ALA A 119 -9.46 -1.26 -1.55
C ALA A 119 -8.84 -1.46 -0.15
N CYS A 120 -9.68 -1.48 0.89
CA CYS A 120 -9.26 -1.67 2.28
C CYS A 120 -8.03 -0.82 2.64
N PRO A 121 -8.07 0.50 2.47
CA PRO A 121 -6.91 1.37 2.70
C PRO A 121 -6.44 1.29 4.14
N ASP A 122 -5.16 1.55 4.34
CA ASP A 122 -4.61 1.79 5.68
C ASP A 122 -5.32 2.99 6.33
N PRO A 123 -5.25 3.17 7.66
CA PRO A 123 -5.98 4.22 8.36
C PRO A 123 -5.72 5.62 7.77
N ILE A 124 -6.80 6.28 7.33
CA ILE A 124 -6.78 7.65 6.81
C ILE A 124 -7.17 8.68 7.85
N ASP A 125 -7.79 8.25 8.93
CA ASP A 125 -8.14 9.09 10.07
C ASP A 125 -7.13 8.85 11.21
N PHE A 126 -6.24 9.80 11.42
CA PHE A 126 -5.20 9.70 12.43
C PHE A 126 -5.69 9.82 13.88
N ARG A 127 -6.98 10.06 14.10
CA ARG A 127 -7.60 9.85 15.42
C ARG A 127 -7.71 8.37 15.77
N ALA A 128 -7.59 7.50 14.78
CA ALA A 128 -7.59 6.06 14.94
C ALA A 128 -6.47 5.42 14.08
N PHE A 129 -5.23 5.89 14.26
CA PHE A 129 -4.07 5.26 13.63
C PHE A 129 -3.79 3.93 14.33
N THR A 130 -4.37 2.86 13.80
CA THR A 130 -4.55 1.57 14.48
C THR A 130 -5.30 1.71 15.81
N ILE A 131 -4.59 1.77 16.93
CA ILE A 131 -5.12 1.91 18.28
C ILE A 131 -4.67 3.20 18.98
N VAL A 132 -4.14 4.15 18.22
CA VAL A 132 -3.57 5.40 18.72
C VAL A 132 -4.31 6.58 18.13
N ASP A 133 -4.74 7.52 18.96
CA ASP A 133 -5.16 8.85 18.53
C ASP A 133 -3.92 9.76 18.57
N ILE A 134 -3.32 10.03 17.40
CA ILE A 134 -2.07 10.79 17.31
C ILE A 134 -2.21 12.26 17.76
N TYR A 135 -3.44 12.78 17.86
CA TYR A 135 -3.70 14.16 18.30
C TYR A 135 -3.93 14.28 19.78
N LYS A 136 -4.33 13.21 20.47
CA LYS A 136 -4.69 13.23 21.89
C LYS A 136 -3.75 12.42 22.77
N ASP A 137 -3.29 11.27 22.24
CA ASP A 137 -2.47 10.36 23.01
C ASP A 137 -1.08 10.94 23.26
N LYS A 138 -0.60 10.88 24.49
CA LYS A 138 0.71 11.41 24.86
C LYS A 138 1.86 10.62 24.24
N ASN A 139 1.62 9.35 23.91
CA ASN A 139 2.57 8.47 23.25
C ASN A 139 1.84 7.28 22.61
N ALA A 140 2.52 6.62 21.66
CA ALA A 140 1.99 5.44 20.98
C ALA A 140 2.11 4.13 21.78
N TYR A 141 2.91 4.09 22.84
CA TYR A 141 3.33 2.83 23.47
C TYR A 141 2.47 2.40 24.62
N PHE A 142 1.82 3.35 25.28
CA PHE A 142 1.05 3.08 26.48
C PHE A 142 -0.39 3.56 26.32
N ASP A 143 -1.30 2.76 26.83
CA ASP A 143 -2.67 3.18 27.12
C ASP A 143 -2.72 3.61 28.59
N GLU A 144 -2.93 4.90 28.81
CA GLU A 144 -2.90 5.51 30.13
C GLU A 144 -4.32 5.80 30.58
N GLY A 145 -4.85 4.95 31.48
CA GLY A 145 -6.05 5.24 32.25
C GLY A 145 -5.72 6.02 33.54
N GLU A 146 -6.74 6.42 34.27
CA GLU A 146 -6.58 7.20 35.52
C GLU A 146 -5.66 6.50 36.53
N PHE A 147 -5.72 5.17 36.60
CA PHE A 147 -4.96 4.35 37.56
C PHE A 147 -4.10 3.28 36.89
N THR A 148 -4.06 3.22 35.57
CA THR A 148 -3.39 2.14 34.85
C THR A 148 -2.50 2.68 33.74
N ARG A 149 -1.39 2.01 33.52
CA ARG A 149 -0.49 2.25 32.40
C ARG A 149 -0.15 0.93 31.75
N ASN A 150 -0.84 0.59 30.68
CA ASN A 150 -0.68 -0.68 30.00
C ASN A 150 0.10 -0.50 28.69
N LEU A 151 0.98 -1.46 28.38
CA LEU A 151 1.63 -1.49 27.07
C LEU A 151 0.62 -1.78 25.96
N ARG A 152 0.63 -0.98 24.92
CA ARG A 152 -0.19 -1.22 23.73
C ARG A 152 0.32 -2.40 22.93
N PRO A 153 -0.55 -3.39 22.62
CA PRO A 153 -0.19 -4.50 21.77
C PRO A 153 0.05 -4.02 20.33
N GLY A 154 1.13 -4.50 19.70
CA GLY A 154 1.41 -4.24 18.31
C GLY A 154 1.00 -5.40 17.41
N ILE A 155 1.26 -6.65 17.84
CA ILE A 155 0.91 -7.85 17.07
C ILE A 155 0.16 -8.82 17.96
N ARG A 156 -0.94 -9.38 17.44
CA ARG A 156 -1.70 -10.46 18.05
C ARG A 156 -1.71 -11.70 17.15
N ASP A 157 -1.89 -12.86 17.73
CA ASP A 157 -2.17 -14.09 16.97
C ASP A 157 -3.67 -14.21 16.61
N GLY A 158 -4.01 -15.25 15.87
CA GLY A 158 -5.39 -15.49 15.41
C GLY A 158 -6.42 -15.76 16.52
N VAL A 159 -5.97 -15.96 17.77
CA VAL A 159 -6.83 -16.12 18.97
C VAL A 159 -6.72 -14.92 19.93
N GLY A 160 -6.10 -13.82 19.47
CA GLY A 160 -6.03 -12.56 20.20
C GLY A 160 -4.90 -12.43 21.22
N ARG A 161 -4.00 -13.40 21.35
CA ARG A 161 -2.86 -13.32 22.30
C ARG A 161 -1.82 -12.35 21.77
N ILE A 162 -1.26 -11.53 22.66
CA ILE A 162 -0.23 -10.56 22.30
C ILE A 162 1.07 -11.28 21.98
N LYS A 163 1.59 -11.07 20.77
CA LYS A 163 2.89 -11.57 20.28
C LYS A 163 4.00 -10.57 20.45
N ALA A 164 3.69 -9.29 20.26
CA ALA A 164 4.64 -8.20 20.46
C ALA A 164 3.91 -6.92 20.86
N TYR A 165 4.58 -6.10 21.65
CA TYR A 165 4.10 -4.76 22.00
C TYR A 165 4.63 -3.73 21.02
N LEU A 166 3.87 -2.65 20.78
CA LEU A 166 4.23 -1.59 19.84
C LEU A 166 5.59 -0.96 20.17
N LYS A 167 5.88 -0.77 21.46
CA LYS A 167 7.18 -0.27 21.92
C LYS A 167 8.36 -1.16 21.49
N ASP A 168 8.19 -2.48 21.52
CA ASP A 168 9.26 -3.42 21.16
C ASP A 168 9.45 -3.50 19.65
N ILE A 169 8.36 -3.37 18.88
CA ILE A 169 8.40 -3.29 17.42
C ILE A 169 9.17 -2.04 17.00
N ASN A 170 8.76 -0.88 17.50
CA ASN A 170 9.41 0.38 17.17
C ASN A 170 10.90 0.42 17.57
N ARG A 171 11.25 -0.18 18.72
CA ARG A 171 12.65 -0.30 19.11
C ARG A 171 13.47 -1.14 18.12
N ARG A 172 12.90 -2.20 17.57
CA ARG A 172 13.54 -3.02 16.54
C ARG A 172 13.70 -2.27 15.24
N GLU A 173 12.68 -1.57 14.80
CA GLU A 173 12.72 -0.70 13.62
C GLU A 173 13.78 0.39 13.77
N TYR A 174 13.87 1.02 14.93
CA TYR A 174 14.92 2.00 15.20
C TYR A 174 16.33 1.44 15.07
N ILE A 175 16.55 0.19 15.50
CA ILE A 175 17.87 -0.47 15.44
C ILE A 175 18.18 -0.94 14.02
N LEU A 176 17.19 -1.46 13.29
CA LEU A 176 17.34 -2.04 11.97
C LEU A 176 17.24 -0.99 10.86
N GLY A 177 16.45 0.05 11.07
CA GLY A 177 16.25 1.12 10.11
C GLY A 177 17.30 2.22 10.23
N THR A 178 17.40 3.06 9.22
CA THR A 178 18.33 4.18 9.17
C THR A 178 17.78 5.36 9.99
N ASN A 179 18.05 5.40 11.27
CA ASN A 179 17.59 6.44 12.21
C ASN A 179 16.05 6.56 12.29
N SER A 180 15.35 5.45 12.41
CA SER A 180 13.89 5.37 12.44
C SER A 180 13.21 5.97 11.19
N ARG A 181 13.84 5.87 10.05
CA ARG A 181 13.28 6.33 8.77
C ARG A 181 12.58 5.22 7.99
N SER A 182 12.52 4.03 8.53
CA SER A 182 11.72 2.93 8.02
C SER A 182 10.34 2.99 8.71
N GLY A 183 9.34 3.37 8.01
CA GLY A 183 7.96 3.45 8.47
C GLY A 183 7.53 4.78 9.03
#